data_a7133b52c38d2947f49cebd84ee03617
#
_entry.id   a7133b52c38d2947f49cebd84ee03617
#
_cell.length_a   1.000
_cell.length_b   1.000
_cell.length_c   1.000
_cell.angle_alpha   90.00
_cell.angle_beta   90.00
_cell.angle_gamma   90.00
#
_symmetry.space_group_name_H-M   'P 1'
#
loop_
_entity.id
_entity.type
_entity.pdbx_description
1 polymer ?
#
loop_
_entity_poly.entity_id
_entity_poly.type
_entity_poly.pdbx_seq_one_letter_code
_entity_poly.pdbx_strand_id
1 'polypeptide(L)'
;MKHPKTIVALAGALLLSAIPVQATKLLGLKVIDKNYLMVHFRDGEVRYRDNGTGPSAYLGHSFAEGDDTLLVFGERLKTAEAQRASLWKVSSADDKGFAEAQPANVWRKSKPMNIDHTLTSEVDHWLFLELPKPMKQGCTYTVSIPASIGSDKLSASVCFDVWNAQSEAVHVNIIGYSPAEATHAADLYQWLGDGGQRDYKAWEGRKVYLYNVKTKKKASVGTVKFWKHAADAEHEAGKKALVGTDVWNIDFRATAPGRYRLVVEDVGCSMDFDIASDVYFQPYRYSVRGYYYMRLGEPNAPDHVWPVPRQPQFIPETDPKGLTVYLTDLHPWSKEWRELRTDVWDEPHFKPVFKSLFWQHRLPGNPVNTEVKGGHSDAMDWDRHLAHVSNIYDMLLPYILTGGRLTDDNLGIRESGNGIPDIIDEARNEVDFFLSIRDGEAYSQGITNPSSDWSVMFQAGCTTMAAWANAANCAVLGEAFRLQGNDSLRQYYTDEAIKAFRFAGKQQNLQLDDLQDIGSMQMRGRLPSAGRRLPL
;
A
#
# COMPACT_ATOMS: atom_id res chain seq x y z
N MET A 1 77.49 -37.50 -23.55
CA MET A 1 76.19 -37.78 -24.12
C MET A 1 75.16 -36.78 -23.51
N LYS A 2 74.72 -35.78 -24.30
CA LYS A 2 73.84 -34.72 -23.85
C LYS A 2 72.46 -35.04 -24.36
N HIS A 3 71.45 -35.10 -23.45
CA HIS A 3 70.06 -35.22 -23.82
C HIS A 3 69.48 -33.83 -24.02
N PRO A 4 68.66 -33.57 -25.05
CA PRO A 4 67.93 -32.31 -25.21
C PRO A 4 66.67 -32.32 -24.39
N LYS A 5 66.39 -31.22 -23.67
CA LYS A 5 65.12 -30.95 -22.98
C LYS A 5 64.12 -30.40 -23.99
N THR A 6 63.11 -31.12 -24.22
CA THR A 6 61.90 -30.65 -24.99
C THR A 6 61.06 -29.76 -24.09
N ILE A 7 60.89 -28.49 -24.44
CA ILE A 7 59.98 -27.55 -23.81
C ILE A 7 58.66 -27.71 -24.53
N VAL A 8 57.64 -28.24 -23.84
CA VAL A 8 56.27 -28.22 -24.32
C VAL A 8 55.64 -26.92 -23.84
N ALA A 9 55.39 -26.02 -24.76
CA ALA A 9 54.59 -24.82 -24.52
C ALA A 9 53.12 -25.17 -24.50
N LEU A 10 52.51 -25.15 -23.32
CA LEU A 10 51.04 -25.24 -23.16
C LEU A 10 50.46 -23.86 -23.52
N ALA A 11 49.86 -23.73 -24.71
CA ALA A 11 49.02 -22.60 -25.06
C ALA A 11 47.66 -22.76 -24.36
N GLY A 12 47.51 -22.11 -23.22
CA GLY A 12 46.24 -21.99 -22.55
C GLY A 12 45.32 -21.04 -23.33
N ALA A 13 44.38 -21.60 -24.09
CA ALA A 13 43.28 -20.83 -24.63
C ALA A 13 42.39 -20.36 -23.46
N LEU A 14 42.51 -19.09 -23.07
CA LEU A 14 41.48 -18.43 -22.26
C LEU A 14 40.21 -18.37 -23.10
N LEU A 15 39.31 -19.31 -22.88
CA LEU A 15 37.90 -19.16 -23.22
C LEU A 15 37.35 -18.06 -22.32
N LEU A 16 37.40 -16.82 -22.78
CA LEU A 16 36.52 -15.76 -22.31
C LEU A 16 35.11 -16.21 -22.64
N SER A 17 34.46 -16.84 -21.67
CA SER A 17 33.00 -16.98 -21.72
C SER A 17 32.44 -15.56 -21.79
N ALA A 18 32.02 -15.13 -22.96
CA ALA A 18 31.24 -13.92 -23.11
C ALA A 18 30.01 -14.09 -22.22
N ILE A 19 29.99 -13.41 -21.09
CA ILE A 19 28.76 -13.26 -20.29
C ILE A 19 27.77 -12.62 -21.28
N PRO A 20 26.61 -13.25 -21.58
CA PRO A 20 25.68 -12.64 -22.48
C PRO A 20 25.29 -11.28 -21.89
N VAL A 21 25.56 -10.21 -22.65
CA VAL A 21 25.07 -8.87 -22.33
C VAL A 21 23.55 -9.00 -22.29
N GLN A 22 22.98 -8.83 -21.10
CA GLN A 22 21.54 -8.97 -20.91
C GLN A 22 20.86 -7.75 -21.57
N ALA A 23 20.16 -7.97 -22.68
CA ALA A 23 19.40 -6.95 -23.36
C ALA A 23 18.16 -6.53 -22.54
N THR A 24 17.57 -5.36 -22.84
CA THR A 24 16.27 -5.01 -22.27
C THR A 24 15.26 -6.13 -22.54
N LYS A 25 14.51 -6.52 -21.51
CA LYS A 25 13.64 -7.70 -21.54
C LYS A 25 12.24 -7.32 -22.02
N LEU A 26 11.76 -8.00 -23.06
CA LEU A 26 10.36 -7.91 -23.46
C LEU A 26 9.49 -8.65 -22.44
N LEU A 27 8.63 -7.93 -21.73
CA LEU A 27 7.68 -8.51 -20.77
C LEU A 27 6.35 -8.91 -21.43
N GLY A 28 5.94 -8.20 -22.49
CA GLY A 28 4.70 -8.55 -23.18
C GLY A 28 4.26 -7.58 -24.26
N LEU A 29 3.25 -8.03 -24.98
CA LEU A 29 2.49 -7.27 -25.96
C LEU A 29 1.00 -7.37 -25.62
N LYS A 30 0.33 -6.23 -25.47
CA LYS A 30 -1.11 -6.18 -25.12
C LYS A 30 -1.87 -5.27 -26.09
N VAL A 31 -3.16 -5.52 -26.15
CA VAL A 31 -4.12 -4.62 -26.80
C VAL A 31 -4.49 -3.50 -25.84
N ILE A 32 -4.55 -2.26 -26.28
CA ILE A 32 -5.20 -1.15 -25.57
C ILE A 32 -6.62 -0.97 -26.09
N ASP A 33 -6.76 -0.81 -27.40
CA ASP A 33 -8.03 -0.83 -28.13
C ASP A 33 -7.74 -1.21 -29.58
N LYS A 34 -8.76 -1.21 -30.45
CA LYS A 34 -8.59 -1.56 -31.86
C LYS A 34 -7.55 -0.74 -32.63
N ASN A 35 -7.14 0.41 -32.10
CA ASN A 35 -6.20 1.32 -32.73
C ASN A 35 -4.83 1.38 -32.05
N TYR A 36 -4.67 0.78 -30.87
CA TYR A 36 -3.45 0.85 -30.08
C TYR A 36 -2.99 -0.52 -29.58
N LEU A 37 -1.69 -0.78 -29.77
CA LEU A 37 -0.98 -1.88 -29.11
C LEU A 37 0.00 -1.31 -28.09
N MET A 38 0.27 -2.05 -27.02
CA MET A 38 1.25 -1.70 -26.00
C MET A 38 2.31 -2.77 -25.90
N VAL A 39 3.57 -2.37 -26.07
CA VAL A 39 4.76 -3.23 -25.88
C VAL A 39 5.41 -2.86 -24.55
N HIS A 40 5.64 -3.84 -23.68
CA HIS A 40 6.19 -3.62 -22.35
C HIS A 40 7.59 -4.20 -22.25
N PHE A 41 8.56 -3.37 -21.89
CA PHE A 41 9.95 -3.74 -21.65
C PHE A 41 10.38 -3.44 -20.23
N ARG A 42 11.42 -4.13 -19.77
CA ARG A 42 12.09 -3.87 -18.49
C ARG A 42 13.59 -3.81 -18.66
N ASP A 43 14.18 -2.74 -18.11
CA ASP A 43 15.62 -2.56 -17.99
C ASP A 43 16.08 -2.99 -16.59
N GLY A 44 16.98 -3.98 -16.57
CA GLY A 44 17.54 -4.48 -15.33
C GLY A 44 16.65 -5.51 -14.62
N GLU A 45 17.20 -6.03 -13.53
CA GLU A 45 16.54 -7.00 -12.65
C GLU A 45 17.15 -6.86 -11.26
N VAL A 46 16.30 -6.54 -10.28
CA VAL A 46 16.70 -6.60 -8.87
C VAL A 46 16.60 -8.05 -8.42
N ARG A 47 17.71 -8.58 -7.94
CA ARG A 47 17.78 -9.93 -7.37
C ARG A 47 18.01 -9.81 -5.87
N TYR A 48 17.10 -10.36 -5.13
CA TYR A 48 17.20 -10.46 -3.69
C TYR A 48 17.94 -11.73 -3.31
N ARG A 49 18.75 -11.63 -2.26
CA ARG A 49 19.42 -12.79 -1.68
C ARG A 49 18.39 -13.83 -1.26
N ASP A 50 18.60 -15.06 -1.70
CA ASP A 50 17.82 -16.20 -1.21
C ASP A 50 18.38 -16.63 0.14
N ASN A 51 17.65 -16.29 1.22
CA ASN A 51 17.98 -16.73 2.58
C ASN A 51 17.32 -18.08 2.94
N GLY A 52 16.75 -18.78 1.98
CA GLY A 52 16.15 -20.10 2.15
C GLY A 52 14.78 -20.10 2.83
N THR A 53 14.18 -18.95 3.06
CA THR A 53 12.85 -18.83 3.72
C THR A 53 11.69 -18.58 2.74
N GLY A 54 11.93 -18.76 1.46
CA GLY A 54 10.90 -18.65 0.40
C GLY A 54 10.37 -17.21 0.19
N PRO A 55 9.08 -17.02 -0.14
CA PRO A 55 8.52 -15.70 -0.45
C PRO A 55 8.61 -14.68 0.69
N SER A 56 8.80 -15.14 1.92
CA SER A 56 9.05 -14.28 3.08
C SER A 56 10.50 -13.81 3.18
N ALA A 57 11.37 -14.30 2.31
CA ALA A 57 12.80 -14.04 2.35
C ALA A 57 13.15 -12.56 2.38
N TYR A 58 12.46 -11.73 1.62
CA TYR A 58 12.74 -10.29 1.62
C TYR A 58 11.94 -9.46 2.60
N LEU A 59 11.12 -10.05 3.44
CA LEU A 59 10.46 -9.32 4.53
C LEU A 59 11.39 -8.95 5.68
N GLY A 60 12.57 -9.54 5.70
CA GLY A 60 13.64 -9.20 6.64
C GLY A 60 14.84 -8.53 5.99
N HIS A 61 14.79 -8.18 4.70
CA HIS A 61 15.90 -7.52 4.04
C HIS A 61 16.07 -6.09 4.53
N SER A 62 17.27 -5.78 4.95
CA SER A 62 17.72 -4.42 5.11
C SER A 62 18.39 -3.99 3.80
N PHE A 63 17.91 -2.91 3.20
CA PHE A 63 18.61 -2.28 2.07
C PHE A 63 20.01 -1.76 2.44
N ALA A 64 20.38 -1.83 3.71
CA ALA A 64 21.72 -1.48 4.19
C ALA A 64 22.74 -2.60 4.01
N GLU A 65 22.32 -3.83 3.74
CA GLU A 65 23.21 -4.97 3.52
C GLU A 65 23.52 -5.09 2.04
N GLY A 66 24.72 -4.65 1.64
CA GLY A 66 25.11 -4.44 0.26
C GLY A 66 25.10 -5.67 -0.66
N ASP A 67 25.03 -6.88 -0.12
CA ASP A 67 25.01 -8.13 -0.86
C ASP A 67 23.63 -8.83 -0.86
N ASP A 68 22.64 -8.25 -0.17
CA ASP A 68 21.29 -8.82 -0.11
C ASP A 68 20.47 -8.56 -1.38
N THR A 69 20.75 -7.50 -2.10
CA THR A 69 20.11 -7.19 -3.37
C THR A 69 21.14 -6.89 -4.45
N LEU A 70 20.86 -7.35 -5.64
CA LEU A 70 21.73 -7.12 -6.79
C LEU A 70 20.87 -6.65 -7.97
N LEU A 71 21.14 -5.44 -8.45
CA LEU A 71 20.55 -4.93 -9.68
C LEU A 71 21.44 -5.30 -10.85
N VAL A 72 20.90 -6.14 -11.75
CA VAL A 72 21.60 -6.56 -12.96
C VAL A 72 21.10 -5.76 -14.15
N PHE A 73 21.94 -4.90 -14.70
CA PHE A 73 21.66 -4.18 -15.93
C PHE A 73 22.45 -4.80 -17.09
N GLY A 74 21.71 -5.11 -18.15
CA GLY A 74 22.31 -5.36 -19.45
C GLY A 74 22.30 -4.09 -20.32
N GLU A 75 22.11 -4.26 -21.62
CA GLU A 75 21.85 -3.15 -22.53
C GLU A 75 20.47 -2.55 -22.24
N ARG A 76 20.44 -1.25 -21.95
CA ARG A 76 19.17 -0.54 -21.69
C ARG A 76 18.42 -0.28 -22.98
N LEU A 77 17.09 -0.14 -22.88
CA LEU A 77 16.25 0.27 -23.99
C LEU A 77 16.73 1.62 -24.57
N LYS A 78 17.05 1.64 -25.85
CA LYS A 78 17.37 2.88 -26.57
C LYS A 78 16.07 3.65 -26.86
N THR A 79 15.60 4.37 -25.85
CA THR A 79 14.26 4.98 -25.82
C THR A 79 13.98 5.93 -26.98
N ALA A 80 14.99 6.72 -27.39
CA ALA A 80 14.84 7.62 -28.54
C ALA A 80 14.61 6.87 -29.87
N GLU A 81 15.27 5.72 -30.06
CA GLU A 81 15.04 4.87 -31.22
C GLU A 81 13.71 4.10 -31.09
N ALA A 82 13.39 3.62 -29.89
CA ALA A 82 12.16 2.90 -29.62
C ALA A 82 10.90 3.75 -29.92
N GLN A 83 10.98 5.06 -29.79
CA GLN A 83 9.89 5.98 -30.14
C GLN A 83 9.84 6.37 -31.65
N ARG A 84 10.77 5.89 -32.46
CA ARG A 84 10.74 6.15 -33.91
C ARG A 84 9.78 5.17 -34.61
N ALA A 85 8.57 5.64 -34.92
CA ALA A 85 7.52 4.84 -35.56
C ALA A 85 8.00 4.12 -36.83
N SER A 86 8.90 4.74 -37.61
CA SER A 86 9.45 4.17 -38.85
C SER A 86 10.27 2.89 -38.67
N LEU A 87 10.70 2.59 -37.46
CA LEU A 87 11.45 1.36 -37.17
C LEU A 87 10.55 0.16 -36.86
N TRP A 88 9.28 0.39 -36.57
CA TRP A 88 8.33 -0.64 -36.19
C TRP A 88 7.50 -1.10 -37.40
N LYS A 89 7.15 -2.38 -37.38
CA LYS A 89 6.23 -2.97 -38.35
C LYS A 89 5.20 -3.82 -37.65
N VAL A 90 3.97 -3.77 -38.13
CA VAL A 90 2.87 -4.63 -37.66
C VAL A 90 2.32 -5.40 -38.85
N SER A 91 2.27 -6.71 -38.74
CA SER A 91 1.79 -7.61 -39.79
C SER A 91 0.68 -8.53 -39.27
N SER A 92 -0.17 -8.98 -40.19
CA SER A 92 -1.21 -9.97 -39.92
C SER A 92 -1.44 -10.82 -41.15
N ALA A 93 -1.47 -12.14 -40.97
CA ALA A 93 -1.88 -13.06 -42.02
C ALA A 93 -3.40 -13.03 -42.25
N ASP A 94 -4.16 -12.67 -41.20
CA ASP A 94 -5.62 -12.69 -41.20
C ASP A 94 -6.23 -11.36 -41.66
N ASP A 95 -5.44 -10.28 -41.65
CA ASP A 95 -5.88 -8.93 -42.08
C ASP A 95 -4.93 -8.34 -43.12
N LYS A 96 -5.36 -8.40 -44.39
CA LYS A 96 -4.59 -7.85 -45.53
C LYS A 96 -4.24 -6.37 -45.39
N GLY A 97 -4.92 -5.61 -44.53
CA GLY A 97 -4.59 -4.20 -44.21
C GLY A 97 -3.28 -4.05 -43.46
N PHE A 98 -2.72 -5.12 -42.93
CA PHE A 98 -1.49 -5.14 -42.12
C PHE A 98 -0.41 -6.05 -42.75
N ALA A 99 -0.04 -5.77 -43.98
CA ALA A 99 1.04 -6.53 -44.67
C ALA A 99 2.45 -6.05 -44.28
N GLU A 100 2.75 -5.32 -43.32
CA GLU A 100 3.93 -4.61 -42.80
C GLU A 100 3.58 -3.13 -42.53
N ALA A 101 2.46 -2.92 -41.86
CA ALA A 101 2.00 -1.58 -41.56
C ALA A 101 2.92 -0.89 -40.55
N GLN A 102 3.31 0.33 -40.84
CA GLN A 102 4.05 1.18 -39.90
C GLN A 102 3.05 1.86 -38.95
N PRO A 103 3.30 1.88 -37.61
CA PRO A 103 2.53 2.72 -36.71
C PRO A 103 2.59 4.20 -37.08
N ALA A 104 1.52 4.93 -36.84
CA ALA A 104 1.50 6.38 -37.05
C ALA A 104 2.40 7.11 -36.05
N ASN A 105 2.33 6.68 -34.78
CA ASN A 105 3.14 7.20 -33.67
C ASN A 105 3.54 6.08 -32.72
N VAL A 106 4.58 6.33 -31.92
CA VAL A 106 4.97 5.49 -30.78
C VAL A 106 5.19 6.40 -29.59
N TRP A 107 4.31 6.29 -28.61
CA TRP A 107 4.35 7.05 -27.37
C TRP A 107 4.96 6.21 -26.25
N ARG A 108 5.49 6.85 -25.19
CA ARG A 108 6.19 6.14 -24.13
C ARG A 108 5.80 6.64 -22.74
N LYS A 109 5.65 5.68 -21.83
CA LYS A 109 5.63 5.85 -20.39
C LYS A 109 6.77 5.04 -19.78
N SER A 110 7.45 5.58 -18.77
CA SER A 110 8.49 4.83 -18.03
C SER A 110 8.29 5.02 -16.53
N LYS A 111 8.62 3.97 -15.76
CA LYS A 111 8.48 3.97 -14.31
C LYS A 111 9.61 3.19 -13.68
N PRO A 112 10.30 3.76 -12.65
CA PRO A 112 11.16 2.96 -11.78
C PRO A 112 10.31 1.93 -11.02
N MET A 113 10.84 0.71 -10.92
CA MET A 113 10.18 -0.41 -10.25
C MET A 113 10.97 -0.75 -8.97
N ASN A 114 11.41 -1.99 -8.82
CA ASN A 114 12.21 -2.39 -7.67
C ASN A 114 13.54 -1.64 -7.61
N ILE A 115 14.05 -1.42 -6.41
CA ILE A 115 15.34 -0.77 -6.16
C ILE A 115 16.27 -1.72 -5.42
N ASP A 116 17.57 -1.60 -5.67
CA ASP A 116 18.61 -2.28 -4.90
C ASP A 116 19.06 -1.45 -3.69
N HIS A 117 20.03 -1.96 -2.94
CA HIS A 117 20.61 -1.30 -1.77
C HIS A 117 21.31 0.04 -2.09
N THR A 118 21.65 0.30 -3.34
CA THR A 118 22.23 1.58 -3.80
C THR A 118 21.16 2.56 -4.29
N LEU A 119 19.89 2.23 -4.15
CA LEU A 119 18.74 2.94 -4.68
C LEU A 119 18.71 3.03 -6.22
N THR A 120 19.40 2.11 -6.89
CA THR A 120 19.31 1.96 -8.34
C THR A 120 18.11 1.09 -8.70
N SER A 121 17.33 1.49 -9.70
CA SER A 121 16.05 0.86 -10.01
C SER A 121 16.06 0.07 -11.32
N GLU A 122 15.27 -1.00 -11.34
CA GLU A 122 14.69 -1.50 -12.58
C GLU A 122 13.82 -0.40 -13.20
N VAL A 123 13.77 -0.33 -14.51
CA VAL A 123 12.91 0.62 -15.21
C VAL A 123 12.02 -0.11 -16.20
N ASP A 124 10.72 0.02 -16.01
CA ASP A 124 9.73 -0.46 -16.97
C ASP A 124 9.42 0.64 -18.00
N HIS A 125 9.29 0.21 -19.25
CA HIS A 125 8.94 1.04 -20.38
C HIS A 125 7.71 0.46 -21.08
N TRP A 126 6.65 1.25 -21.19
CA TRP A 126 5.48 0.93 -22.01
C TRP A 126 5.50 1.78 -23.26
N LEU A 127 5.56 1.14 -24.42
CA LEU A 127 5.51 1.77 -25.73
C LEU A 127 4.12 1.55 -26.31
N PHE A 128 3.41 2.63 -26.58
CA PHE A 128 2.08 2.62 -27.17
C PHE A 128 2.19 2.89 -28.67
N LEU A 129 1.90 1.87 -29.46
CA LEU A 129 1.94 1.93 -30.93
C LEU A 129 0.56 2.34 -31.43
N GLU A 130 0.45 3.53 -32.00
CA GLU A 130 -0.74 3.99 -32.68
C GLU A 130 -0.81 3.39 -34.07
N LEU A 131 -1.81 2.54 -34.31
CA LEU A 131 -1.94 1.81 -35.55
C LEU A 131 -2.56 2.70 -36.66
N PRO A 132 -2.10 2.59 -37.94
CA PRO A 132 -2.63 3.40 -39.04
C PRO A 132 -4.06 3.03 -39.42
N LYS A 133 -4.54 1.88 -39.00
CA LYS A 133 -5.89 1.33 -39.21
C LYS A 133 -6.35 0.53 -38.00
N PRO A 134 -7.67 0.43 -37.76
CA PRO A 134 -8.18 -0.40 -36.69
C PRO A 134 -7.94 -1.88 -36.96
N MET A 135 -7.61 -2.62 -35.90
CA MET A 135 -7.56 -4.07 -35.89
C MET A 135 -8.95 -4.66 -36.05
N LYS A 136 -9.03 -5.88 -36.61
CA LYS A 136 -10.26 -6.63 -36.78
C LYS A 136 -10.40 -7.74 -35.74
N GLN A 137 -11.60 -7.90 -35.22
CA GLN A 137 -11.95 -8.93 -34.26
C GLN A 137 -11.52 -10.32 -34.76
N GLY A 138 -10.83 -11.07 -33.90
CA GLY A 138 -10.37 -12.44 -34.15
C GLY A 138 -9.08 -12.56 -34.97
N CYS A 139 -8.51 -11.47 -35.47
CA CYS A 139 -7.25 -11.48 -36.21
C CYS A 139 -6.04 -11.39 -35.27
N THR A 140 -4.96 -12.07 -35.67
CA THR A 140 -3.67 -12.07 -34.97
C THR A 140 -2.73 -11.05 -35.62
N TYR A 141 -2.11 -10.22 -34.78
CA TYR A 141 -1.16 -9.17 -35.19
C TYR A 141 0.21 -9.46 -34.59
N THR A 142 1.23 -9.41 -35.42
CA THR A 142 2.63 -9.58 -35.03
C THR A 142 3.35 -8.24 -35.15
N VAL A 143 3.92 -7.79 -34.05
CA VAL A 143 4.77 -6.61 -33.98
C VAL A 143 6.22 -7.04 -34.18
N SER A 144 6.88 -6.53 -35.21
CA SER A 144 8.32 -6.65 -35.41
C SER A 144 9.02 -5.57 -34.57
N ILE A 145 9.87 -6.02 -33.65
CA ILE A 145 10.62 -5.17 -32.72
C ILE A 145 11.97 -4.83 -33.34
N PRO A 146 12.33 -3.53 -33.46
CA PRO A 146 13.59 -3.14 -34.07
C PRO A 146 14.80 -3.68 -33.29
N ALA A 147 15.73 -4.35 -33.95
CA ALA A 147 16.94 -4.85 -33.31
C ALA A 147 17.81 -3.72 -32.71
N SER A 148 17.73 -2.51 -33.27
CA SER A 148 18.49 -1.34 -32.83
C SER A 148 18.12 -0.84 -31.44
N ILE A 149 16.94 -1.18 -30.88
CA ILE A 149 16.49 -0.70 -29.57
C ILE A 149 17.04 -1.48 -28.39
N GLY A 150 17.73 -2.60 -28.62
CA GLY A 150 18.36 -3.39 -27.55
C GLY A 150 17.45 -4.43 -26.90
N SER A 151 16.37 -4.87 -27.55
CA SER A 151 15.45 -5.88 -27.02
C SER A 151 16.02 -7.30 -27.12
N ASP A 152 15.72 -8.14 -26.11
CA ASP A 152 16.00 -9.58 -26.11
C ASP A 152 15.14 -10.39 -27.09
N LYS A 153 14.04 -9.80 -27.58
CA LYS A 153 13.13 -10.38 -28.58
C LYS A 153 12.94 -9.44 -29.76
N LEU A 154 12.79 -10.04 -30.94
CA LEU A 154 12.61 -9.29 -32.19
C LEU A 154 11.15 -9.29 -32.70
N SER A 155 10.27 -9.98 -32.02
CA SER A 155 8.84 -9.96 -32.35
C SER A 155 7.97 -10.43 -31.20
N ALA A 156 6.71 -10.03 -31.23
CA ALA A 156 5.65 -10.55 -30.38
C ALA A 156 4.32 -10.53 -31.13
N SER A 157 3.39 -11.41 -30.76
CA SER A 157 2.08 -11.51 -31.40
C SER A 157 0.95 -11.45 -30.37
N VAL A 158 -0.18 -10.87 -30.79
CA VAL A 158 -1.41 -10.79 -30.00
C VAL A 158 -2.62 -10.96 -30.91
N CYS A 159 -3.63 -11.69 -30.44
CA CYS A 159 -4.93 -11.74 -31.09
C CYS A 159 -5.82 -10.60 -30.60
N PHE A 160 -6.39 -9.81 -31.50
CA PHE A 160 -7.41 -8.84 -31.14
C PHE A 160 -8.76 -9.53 -30.99
N ASP A 161 -9.01 -10.01 -29.81
CA ASP A 161 -10.31 -10.60 -29.43
C ASP A 161 -10.83 -9.89 -28.18
N VAL A 162 -11.80 -9.01 -28.33
CA VAL A 162 -12.34 -8.19 -27.24
C VAL A 162 -12.84 -9.01 -26.04
N TRP A 163 -13.14 -10.30 -26.23
CA TRP A 163 -13.60 -11.18 -25.16
C TRP A 163 -12.45 -11.77 -24.32
N ASN A 164 -11.24 -11.82 -24.88
CA ASN A 164 -10.08 -12.46 -24.27
C ASN A 164 -8.83 -11.56 -24.24
N ALA A 165 -8.74 -10.56 -25.10
CA ALA A 165 -7.64 -9.58 -25.07
C ALA A 165 -7.85 -8.60 -23.91
N GLN A 166 -7.06 -8.76 -22.86
CA GLN A 166 -7.07 -7.86 -21.72
C GLN A 166 -6.52 -6.49 -22.13
N SER A 167 -7.30 -5.45 -21.88
CA SER A 167 -6.93 -4.06 -22.09
C SER A 167 -6.73 -3.33 -20.77
N GLU A 168 -5.64 -2.57 -20.65
CA GLU A 168 -5.41 -1.71 -19.50
C GLU A 168 -6.37 -0.52 -19.45
N ALA A 169 -7.10 -0.23 -20.53
CA ALA A 169 -8.06 0.86 -20.57
C ALA A 169 -9.38 0.55 -19.82
N VAL A 170 -9.69 -0.74 -19.59
CA VAL A 170 -10.92 -1.15 -18.89
C VAL A 170 -10.60 -1.45 -17.43
N HIS A 171 -10.93 -0.52 -16.56
CA HIS A 171 -10.63 -0.58 -15.13
C HIS A 171 -11.81 -1.10 -14.33
N VAL A 172 -11.56 -2.08 -13.47
CA VAL A 172 -12.55 -2.69 -12.57
C VAL A 172 -11.98 -2.77 -11.16
N ASN A 173 -12.86 -2.93 -10.17
CA ASN A 173 -12.41 -3.33 -8.85
C ASN A 173 -11.91 -4.79 -8.90
N ILE A 174 -10.60 -4.97 -8.81
CA ILE A 174 -9.96 -6.30 -8.89
C ILE A 174 -10.24 -7.18 -7.66
N ILE A 175 -10.64 -6.57 -6.52
CA ILE A 175 -11.13 -7.32 -5.36
C ILE A 175 -12.43 -8.02 -5.71
N GLY A 176 -13.28 -7.37 -6.52
CA GLY A 176 -14.57 -7.86 -6.95
C GLY A 176 -15.72 -6.97 -6.47
N TYR A 177 -16.94 -7.50 -6.60
CA TYR A 177 -18.16 -6.77 -6.28
C TYR A 177 -19.14 -7.65 -5.50
N SER A 178 -19.88 -7.04 -4.56
CA SER A 178 -20.94 -7.73 -3.85
C SER A 178 -22.23 -7.77 -4.67
N PRO A 179 -22.91 -8.91 -4.79
CA PRO A 179 -24.20 -8.98 -5.48
C PRO A 179 -25.31 -8.17 -4.79
N ALA A 180 -25.09 -7.75 -3.55
CA ALA A 180 -26.03 -6.91 -2.78
C ALA A 180 -25.94 -5.42 -3.14
N GLU A 181 -24.88 -4.98 -3.82
CA GLU A 181 -24.73 -3.60 -4.26
C GLU A 181 -25.78 -3.26 -5.33
N ALA A 182 -26.37 -2.06 -5.22
CA ALA A 182 -27.37 -1.60 -6.18
C ALA A 182 -26.78 -1.36 -7.57
N THR A 183 -25.54 -0.87 -7.62
CA THR A 183 -24.80 -0.56 -8.84
C THR A 183 -23.32 -0.82 -8.60
N HIS A 184 -22.66 -1.38 -9.60
CA HIS A 184 -21.21 -1.55 -9.66
C HIS A 184 -20.64 -0.50 -10.60
N ALA A 185 -19.44 -0.02 -10.32
CA ALA A 185 -18.74 0.97 -11.13
C ALA A 185 -17.46 0.39 -11.73
N ALA A 186 -17.19 0.78 -12.96
CA ALA A 186 -15.95 0.55 -13.67
C ALA A 186 -15.63 1.77 -14.53
N ASP A 187 -14.41 1.89 -15.01
CA ASP A 187 -13.99 3.03 -15.80
C ASP A 187 -13.30 2.62 -17.10
N LEU A 188 -13.40 3.49 -18.08
CA LEU A 188 -12.68 3.42 -19.35
C LEU A 188 -11.82 4.67 -19.50
N TYR A 189 -10.51 4.49 -19.43
CA TYR A 189 -9.53 5.54 -19.69
C TYR A 189 -8.16 4.95 -20.00
N GLN A 190 -7.29 5.72 -20.65
CA GLN A 190 -5.90 5.34 -20.88
C GLN A 190 -5.02 6.59 -21.00
N TRP A 191 -3.94 6.62 -20.25
CA TRP A 191 -2.85 7.58 -20.42
C TRP A 191 -1.70 6.94 -21.17
N LEU A 192 -1.29 7.57 -22.28
CA LEU A 192 -0.29 7.05 -23.21
C LEU A 192 1.13 7.57 -22.91
N GLY A 193 1.38 8.07 -21.71
CA GLY A 193 2.66 8.70 -21.38
C GLY A 193 2.84 10.04 -22.06
N ASP A 194 3.92 10.23 -22.81
CA ASP A 194 4.20 11.46 -23.56
C ASP A 194 3.24 11.70 -24.75
N GLY A 195 2.40 10.71 -25.09
CA GLY A 195 1.28 10.86 -26.01
C GLY A 195 0.03 11.48 -25.39
N GLY A 196 0.02 11.72 -24.07
CA GLY A 196 -1.13 12.29 -23.37
C GLY A 196 -2.28 11.31 -23.21
N GLN A 197 -3.52 11.81 -23.25
CA GLN A 197 -4.71 10.99 -23.07
C GLN A 197 -5.12 10.24 -24.35
N ARG A 198 -5.67 9.06 -24.20
CA ARG A 198 -6.44 8.38 -25.23
C ARG A 198 -7.88 8.88 -25.19
N ASP A 199 -8.36 9.48 -26.25
CA ASP A 199 -9.73 9.95 -26.37
C ASP A 199 -10.70 8.80 -26.66
N TYR A 200 -11.63 8.55 -25.75
CA TYR A 200 -12.71 7.56 -25.88
C TYR A 200 -14.08 8.17 -26.17
N LYS A 201 -14.17 9.43 -26.58
CA LYS A 201 -15.44 10.11 -26.93
C LYS A 201 -16.26 9.32 -27.95
N ALA A 202 -15.63 8.69 -28.92
CA ALA A 202 -16.30 7.85 -29.92
C ALA A 202 -16.94 6.56 -29.34
N TRP A 203 -16.64 6.24 -28.09
CA TRP A 203 -17.21 5.08 -27.40
C TRP A 203 -18.42 5.43 -26.52
N GLU A 204 -18.77 6.70 -26.36
CA GLU A 204 -19.96 7.09 -25.62
C GLU A 204 -21.21 6.40 -26.19
N GLY A 205 -22.01 5.84 -25.31
CA GLY A 205 -23.18 5.03 -25.66
C GLY A 205 -22.90 3.61 -26.16
N ARG A 206 -21.62 3.24 -26.37
CA ARG A 206 -21.26 1.85 -26.74
C ARG A 206 -21.64 0.88 -25.64
N LYS A 207 -22.08 -0.32 -26.05
CA LYS A 207 -22.47 -1.38 -25.13
C LYS A 207 -21.27 -1.96 -24.37
N VAL A 208 -21.53 -2.26 -23.11
CA VAL A 208 -20.62 -3.00 -22.24
C VAL A 208 -21.26 -4.34 -21.90
N TYR A 209 -20.45 -5.36 -21.92
CA TYR A 209 -20.88 -6.72 -21.65
C TYR A 209 -20.20 -7.30 -20.41
N LEU A 210 -20.96 -8.04 -19.63
CA LEU A 210 -20.45 -8.95 -18.62
C LEU A 210 -20.21 -10.31 -19.27
N TYR A 211 -18.97 -10.80 -19.21
CA TYR A 211 -18.59 -12.09 -19.76
C TYR A 211 -18.22 -13.05 -18.64
N ASN A 212 -18.99 -14.13 -18.50
CA ASN A 212 -18.69 -15.17 -17.52
C ASN A 212 -17.52 -16.02 -18.01
N VAL A 213 -16.42 -16.01 -17.27
CA VAL A 213 -15.16 -16.68 -17.66
C VAL A 213 -15.32 -18.19 -17.80
N LYS A 214 -16.14 -18.82 -16.94
CA LYS A 214 -16.37 -20.28 -16.93
C LYS A 214 -17.36 -20.71 -18.00
N THR A 215 -18.53 -20.09 -18.06
CA THR A 215 -19.63 -20.52 -18.93
C THR A 215 -19.59 -19.89 -20.31
N LYS A 216 -18.72 -18.90 -20.55
CA LYS A 216 -18.60 -18.12 -21.78
C LYS A 216 -19.88 -17.35 -22.14
N LYS A 217 -20.85 -17.24 -21.22
CA LYS A 217 -22.07 -16.47 -21.43
C LYS A 217 -21.77 -14.98 -21.43
N LYS A 218 -22.48 -14.26 -22.29
CA LYS A 218 -22.37 -12.82 -22.53
C LYS A 218 -23.70 -12.15 -22.19
N ALA A 219 -23.68 -11.07 -21.43
CA ALA A 219 -24.86 -10.25 -21.11
C ALA A 219 -24.52 -8.78 -21.29
N SER A 220 -25.32 -8.03 -22.00
CA SER A 220 -25.19 -6.56 -22.02
C SER A 220 -25.65 -6.01 -20.69
N VAL A 221 -24.79 -5.22 -20.01
CA VAL A 221 -25.03 -4.77 -18.63
C VAL A 221 -24.98 -3.26 -18.46
N GLY A 222 -24.51 -2.51 -19.44
CA GLY A 222 -24.38 -1.06 -19.37
C GLY A 222 -23.90 -0.44 -20.67
N THR A 223 -23.59 0.82 -20.60
CA THR A 223 -22.99 1.60 -21.69
C THR A 223 -21.90 2.52 -21.14
N VAL A 224 -20.96 2.88 -22.01
CA VAL A 224 -19.91 3.87 -21.70
C VAL A 224 -20.55 5.26 -21.62
N LYS A 225 -20.26 6.03 -20.56
CA LYS A 225 -20.73 7.40 -20.35
C LYS A 225 -19.56 8.30 -19.99
N PHE A 226 -19.52 9.49 -20.53
CA PHE A 226 -18.53 10.47 -20.08
C PHE A 226 -18.74 10.80 -18.60
N TRP A 227 -17.66 10.88 -17.83
CA TRP A 227 -17.72 11.21 -16.41
C TRP A 227 -16.94 12.48 -16.08
N LYS A 228 -15.65 12.60 -16.49
CA LYS A 228 -14.76 13.62 -15.97
C LYS A 228 -13.67 14.01 -16.98
N HIS A 229 -13.36 15.31 -17.06
CA HIS A 229 -12.24 15.79 -17.86
C HIS A 229 -10.90 15.66 -17.16
N ALA A 230 -9.83 15.47 -17.93
CA ALA A 230 -8.45 15.45 -17.44
C ALA A 230 -8.06 16.71 -16.65
N ALA A 231 -8.63 17.86 -17.02
CA ALA A 231 -8.35 19.15 -16.40
C ALA A 231 -9.17 19.42 -15.13
N ASP A 232 -10.15 18.56 -14.80
CA ASP A 232 -10.98 18.77 -13.62
C ASP A 232 -10.15 18.55 -12.36
N ALA A 233 -10.18 19.55 -11.48
CA ALA A 233 -9.39 19.55 -10.26
C ALA A 233 -9.96 18.61 -9.19
N GLU A 234 -9.10 17.85 -8.53
CA GLU A 234 -9.44 17.03 -7.37
C GLU A 234 -9.26 17.82 -6.07
N HIS A 235 -10.28 17.85 -5.24
CA HIS A 235 -10.22 18.56 -3.96
C HIS A 235 -9.11 18.00 -3.05
N GLU A 236 -9.04 16.68 -2.93
CA GLU A 236 -8.08 15.96 -2.09
C GLU A 236 -6.65 16.05 -2.62
N ALA A 237 -6.48 16.31 -3.90
CA ALA A 237 -5.18 16.52 -4.54
C ALA A 237 -4.71 17.99 -4.51
N GLY A 238 -5.25 18.82 -3.64
CA GLY A 238 -4.93 20.23 -3.59
C GLY A 238 -5.32 20.97 -4.86
N LYS A 239 -6.44 20.61 -5.46
CA LYS A 239 -7.01 21.14 -6.71
C LYS A 239 -6.14 20.85 -7.94
N LYS A 240 -5.46 19.71 -7.98
CA LYS A 240 -4.72 19.22 -9.14
C LYS A 240 -5.46 18.06 -9.79
N ALA A 241 -5.34 17.93 -11.10
CA ALA A 241 -5.77 16.72 -11.80
C ALA A 241 -4.78 15.57 -11.54
N LEU A 242 -5.30 14.38 -11.19
CA LEU A 242 -4.47 13.23 -10.82
C LEU A 242 -4.27 12.23 -11.94
N VAL A 243 -5.30 11.99 -12.76
CA VAL A 243 -5.30 10.91 -13.75
C VAL A 243 -4.61 11.29 -15.05
N GLY A 244 -4.62 12.58 -15.43
CA GLY A 244 -4.01 13.10 -16.66
C GLY A 244 -4.73 12.67 -17.94
N THR A 245 -5.96 12.15 -17.84
CA THR A 245 -6.79 11.73 -18.96
C THR A 245 -8.27 11.95 -18.65
N ASP A 246 -9.07 12.18 -19.68
CA ASP A 246 -10.52 12.10 -19.56
C ASP A 246 -10.94 10.69 -19.13
N VAL A 247 -12.00 10.59 -18.36
CA VAL A 247 -12.51 9.34 -17.81
C VAL A 247 -13.96 9.16 -18.22
N TRP A 248 -14.27 7.96 -18.69
CA TRP A 248 -15.63 7.50 -18.98
C TRP A 248 -16.00 6.43 -17.95
N ASN A 249 -17.18 6.58 -17.36
CA ASN A 249 -17.72 5.65 -16.38
C ASN A 249 -18.56 4.55 -17.04
N ILE A 250 -18.59 3.40 -16.41
CA ILE A 250 -19.41 2.25 -16.77
C ILE A 250 -20.17 1.81 -15.53
N ASP A 251 -21.41 2.23 -15.40
CA ASP A 251 -22.32 1.69 -14.40
C ASP A 251 -22.91 0.37 -14.90
N PHE A 252 -22.82 -0.66 -14.08
CA PHE A 252 -23.39 -1.97 -14.41
C PHE A 252 -23.99 -2.64 -13.19
N ARG A 253 -24.79 -3.67 -13.41
CA ARG A 253 -25.33 -4.49 -12.33
C ARG A 253 -25.15 -5.97 -12.66
N ALA A 254 -24.64 -6.72 -11.68
CA ALA A 254 -24.50 -8.16 -11.73
C ALA A 254 -24.79 -8.74 -10.35
N THR A 255 -25.74 -9.68 -10.30
CA THR A 255 -26.21 -10.29 -9.04
C THR A 255 -25.89 -11.76 -8.94
N ALA A 256 -25.54 -12.41 -10.05
CA ALA A 256 -25.20 -13.83 -10.06
C ALA A 256 -23.74 -14.03 -9.63
N PRO A 257 -23.48 -14.80 -8.56
CA PRO A 257 -22.10 -15.14 -8.16
C PRO A 257 -21.32 -15.83 -9.28
N GLY A 258 -20.04 -15.54 -9.38
CA GLY A 258 -19.16 -16.13 -10.37
C GLY A 258 -17.96 -15.25 -10.71
N ARG A 259 -17.11 -15.77 -11.63
CA ARG A 259 -15.93 -15.06 -12.14
C ARG A 259 -16.22 -14.45 -13.50
N TYR A 260 -15.96 -13.18 -13.62
CA TYR A 260 -16.36 -12.36 -14.76
C TYR A 260 -15.23 -11.45 -15.25
N ARG A 261 -15.43 -10.89 -16.43
CA ARG A 261 -14.72 -9.71 -16.94
C ARG A 261 -15.72 -8.76 -17.61
N LEU A 262 -15.45 -7.47 -17.58
CA LEU A 262 -16.16 -6.49 -18.39
C LEU A 262 -15.51 -6.42 -19.77
N VAL A 263 -16.34 -6.33 -20.80
CA VAL A 263 -15.91 -6.24 -22.19
C VAL A 263 -16.51 -4.99 -22.81
N VAL A 264 -15.66 -4.12 -23.36
CA VAL A 264 -16.06 -2.93 -24.10
C VAL A 264 -15.82 -3.18 -25.57
N GLU A 265 -16.85 -2.97 -26.39
CA GLU A 265 -16.75 -3.14 -27.85
C GLU A 265 -15.58 -2.34 -28.43
N ASP A 266 -14.79 -2.95 -29.33
CA ASP A 266 -13.64 -2.33 -29.98
C ASP A 266 -12.46 -1.93 -29.05
N VAL A 267 -12.54 -2.24 -27.73
CA VAL A 267 -11.47 -2.00 -26.77
C VAL A 267 -10.82 -3.30 -26.35
N GLY A 268 -11.54 -4.13 -25.65
CA GLY A 268 -11.05 -5.37 -25.05
C GLY A 268 -11.78 -5.67 -23.76
N CYS A 269 -11.18 -6.49 -22.91
CA CYS A 269 -11.76 -6.85 -21.62
C CYS A 269 -10.90 -6.38 -20.45
N SER A 270 -11.56 -6.21 -19.30
CA SER A 270 -10.90 -5.95 -18.02
C SER A 270 -10.09 -7.16 -17.54
N MET A 271 -9.38 -6.99 -16.44
CA MET A 271 -8.98 -8.10 -15.58
C MET A 271 -10.21 -8.89 -15.14
N ASP A 272 -10.00 -10.17 -14.81
CA ASP A 272 -11.05 -11.00 -14.21
C ASP A 272 -11.32 -10.53 -12.78
N PHE A 273 -12.59 -10.53 -12.40
CA PHE A 273 -13.05 -10.22 -11.05
C PHE A 273 -14.13 -11.18 -10.60
N ASP A 274 -14.35 -11.27 -9.31
CA ASP A 274 -15.38 -12.11 -8.74
C ASP A 274 -16.61 -11.30 -8.31
N ILE A 275 -17.77 -11.88 -8.44
CA ILE A 275 -19.01 -11.44 -7.83
C ILE A 275 -19.34 -12.46 -6.76
N ALA A 276 -19.26 -12.06 -5.49
CA ALA A 276 -19.51 -12.95 -4.36
C ALA A 276 -19.97 -12.14 -3.14
N SER A 277 -20.78 -12.76 -2.28
CA SER A 277 -21.31 -12.11 -1.06
C SER A 277 -20.21 -11.83 -0.02
N ASP A 278 -19.13 -12.60 -0.06
CA ASP A 278 -17.99 -12.54 0.85
C ASP A 278 -16.73 -11.92 0.20
N VAL A 279 -16.88 -11.27 -0.96
CA VAL A 279 -15.75 -10.76 -1.75
C VAL A 279 -14.84 -9.80 -0.97
N TYR A 280 -15.40 -9.07 0.00
CA TYR A 280 -14.64 -8.13 0.84
C TYR A 280 -14.10 -8.75 2.14
N PHE A 281 -14.38 -10.04 2.40
CA PHE A 281 -13.92 -10.67 3.65
C PHE A 281 -12.40 -10.73 3.76
N GLN A 282 -11.70 -11.13 2.69
CA GLN A 282 -10.25 -11.19 2.73
C GLN A 282 -9.58 -9.81 2.88
N PRO A 283 -9.96 -8.76 2.12
CA PRO A 283 -9.49 -7.41 2.38
C PRO A 283 -9.73 -6.94 3.81
N TYR A 284 -10.92 -7.19 4.36
CA TYR A 284 -11.25 -6.89 5.75
C TYR A 284 -10.30 -7.62 6.73
N ARG A 285 -10.15 -8.94 6.55
CA ARG A 285 -9.25 -9.75 7.36
C ARG A 285 -7.80 -9.26 7.31
N TYR A 286 -7.29 -8.93 6.11
CA TYR A 286 -5.94 -8.39 5.97
C TYR A 286 -5.79 -7.01 6.63
N SER A 287 -6.81 -6.17 6.57
CA SER A 287 -6.78 -4.85 7.20
C SER A 287 -6.69 -4.95 8.71
N VAL A 288 -7.51 -5.78 9.35
CA VAL A 288 -7.43 -6.00 10.82
C VAL A 288 -6.09 -6.62 11.21
N ARG A 289 -5.62 -7.61 10.44
CA ARG A 289 -4.30 -8.21 10.69
C ARG A 289 -3.14 -7.23 10.45
N GLY A 290 -3.34 -6.21 9.64
CA GLY A 290 -2.36 -5.13 9.48
C GLY A 290 -2.08 -4.45 10.81
N TYR A 291 -3.11 -4.11 11.57
CA TYR A 291 -2.95 -3.57 12.93
C TYR A 291 -2.28 -4.58 13.86
N TYR A 292 -2.70 -5.85 13.84
CA TYR A 292 -2.06 -6.90 14.64
C TYR A 292 -0.53 -6.98 14.40
N TYR A 293 -0.09 -6.83 13.15
CA TYR A 293 1.35 -6.81 12.83
C TYR A 293 2.07 -5.56 13.35
N MET A 294 1.35 -4.51 13.69
CA MET A 294 1.90 -3.27 14.25
C MET A 294 1.90 -3.24 15.79
N ARG A 295 1.41 -4.28 16.47
CA ARG A 295 1.39 -4.32 17.94
C ARG A 295 2.78 -4.21 18.53
N LEU A 296 2.93 -3.37 19.54
CA LEU A 296 4.17 -3.21 20.29
C LEU A 296 4.43 -4.41 21.20
N GLY A 297 5.70 -4.82 21.32
CA GLY A 297 6.13 -5.79 22.31
C GLY A 297 5.48 -7.18 22.25
N GLU A 298 4.67 -7.45 21.26
CA GLU A 298 3.99 -8.72 21.13
C GLU A 298 4.94 -9.79 20.57
N PRO A 299 5.17 -10.90 21.29
CA PRO A 299 6.03 -11.98 20.78
C PRO A 299 5.38 -12.68 19.60
N ASN A 300 6.22 -13.22 18.70
CA ASN A 300 5.74 -14.06 17.62
C ASN A 300 5.04 -15.30 18.20
N ALA A 301 3.75 -15.44 17.90
CA ALA A 301 3.01 -16.66 18.15
C ALA A 301 2.92 -17.43 16.83
N PRO A 302 3.50 -18.65 16.71
CA PRO A 302 3.55 -19.39 15.44
C PRO A 302 2.17 -19.57 14.79
N ASP A 303 1.13 -19.72 15.61
CA ASP A 303 -0.25 -19.95 15.15
C ASP A 303 -0.90 -18.69 14.55
N HIS A 304 -0.30 -17.51 14.74
CA HIS A 304 -0.84 -16.22 14.30
C HIS A 304 0.02 -15.51 13.27
N VAL A 305 1.00 -16.18 12.69
CA VAL A 305 1.99 -15.61 11.75
C VAL A 305 1.61 -15.78 10.27
N TRP A 306 0.34 -15.83 9.97
CA TRP A 306 -0.12 -15.88 8.57
C TRP A 306 -0.50 -14.47 8.06
N PRO A 307 -0.17 -14.08 6.81
CA PRO A 307 0.52 -14.84 5.75
C PRO A 307 2.04 -14.91 5.90
N VAL A 308 2.64 -14.13 6.78
CA VAL A 308 4.07 -14.06 7.01
C VAL A 308 4.38 -13.99 8.49
N PRO A 309 5.56 -14.47 8.95
CA PRO A 309 5.98 -14.32 10.33
C PRO A 309 6.02 -12.85 10.73
N ARG A 310 5.38 -12.55 11.87
CA ARG A 310 5.46 -11.24 12.49
C ARG A 310 6.75 -11.15 13.30
N GLN A 311 7.51 -10.07 13.11
CA GLN A 311 8.64 -9.77 13.98
C GLN A 311 8.16 -9.00 15.20
N PRO A 312 8.62 -9.36 16.42
CA PRO A 312 8.37 -8.55 17.61
C PRO A 312 8.93 -7.14 17.40
N GLN A 313 8.16 -6.13 17.79
CA GLN A 313 8.61 -4.75 17.71
C GLN A 313 8.93 -4.22 19.10
N PHE A 314 10.06 -3.51 19.22
CA PHE A 314 10.51 -2.86 20.46
C PHE A 314 10.70 -3.82 21.65
N ILE A 315 10.84 -5.12 21.40
CA ILE A 315 11.36 -6.05 22.41
C ILE A 315 12.85 -6.23 22.13
N PRO A 316 13.74 -5.90 23.08
CA PRO A 316 15.14 -6.25 22.95
C PRO A 316 15.29 -7.76 22.77
N GLU A 317 16.10 -8.21 21.84
CA GLU A 317 16.39 -9.64 21.65
C GLU A 317 16.94 -10.30 22.94
N THR A 318 17.52 -9.49 23.83
CA THR A 318 18.16 -9.90 25.07
C THR A 318 17.29 -9.79 26.30
N ASP A 319 16.13 -9.11 26.23
CA ASP A 319 15.22 -8.95 27.38
C ASP A 319 13.82 -9.49 27.07
N PRO A 320 13.57 -10.77 27.34
CA PRO A 320 12.24 -11.36 27.18
C PRO A 320 11.21 -10.89 28.21
N LYS A 321 11.58 -10.01 29.16
CA LYS A 321 10.71 -9.54 30.23
C LYS A 321 9.84 -8.34 29.86
N GLY A 322 9.99 -7.81 28.65
CA GLY A 322 9.20 -6.70 28.15
C GLY A 322 9.99 -5.39 28.01
N LEU A 323 9.27 -4.32 27.73
CA LEU A 323 9.83 -2.99 27.50
C LEU A 323 10.20 -2.31 28.82
N THR A 324 11.39 -1.66 28.86
CA THR A 324 11.71 -0.72 29.93
C THR A 324 11.26 0.67 29.50
N VAL A 325 10.23 1.22 30.15
CA VAL A 325 9.63 2.51 29.80
C VAL A 325 9.90 3.51 30.91
N TYR A 326 10.77 4.50 30.68
CA TYR A 326 11.07 5.55 31.65
C TYR A 326 10.02 6.65 31.58
N LEU A 327 9.62 7.16 32.75
CA LEU A 327 8.73 8.31 32.86
C LEU A 327 9.50 9.61 32.59
N THR A 328 8.89 10.50 31.81
CA THR A 328 9.44 11.83 31.49
C THR A 328 8.39 12.91 31.66
N ASP A 329 8.84 14.17 31.77
CA ASP A 329 7.99 15.35 31.68
C ASP A 329 8.01 15.98 30.26
N LEU A 330 8.65 15.33 29.30
CA LEU A 330 8.74 15.80 27.94
C LEU A 330 7.39 15.70 27.22
N HIS A 331 6.97 16.81 26.64
CA HIS A 331 5.77 16.86 25.80
C HIS A 331 6.18 16.87 24.31
N PRO A 332 6.12 15.71 23.61
CA PRO A 332 6.33 15.68 22.18
C PRO A 332 5.40 16.67 21.49
N TRP A 333 5.93 17.40 20.50
CA TRP A 333 5.21 18.43 19.75
C TRP A 333 4.96 19.75 20.49
N SER A 334 5.49 19.92 21.68
CA SER A 334 5.56 21.22 22.34
C SER A 334 6.43 22.21 21.55
N LYS A 335 6.38 23.50 21.94
CA LYS A 335 7.27 24.52 21.36
C LYS A 335 8.74 24.16 21.54
N GLU A 336 9.10 23.71 22.73
CA GLU A 336 10.46 23.26 23.06
C GLU A 336 10.90 22.09 22.17
N TRP A 337 10.06 21.09 22.00
CA TRP A 337 10.30 19.98 21.08
C TRP A 337 10.59 20.45 19.66
N ARG A 338 9.86 21.43 19.17
CA ARG A 338 10.03 21.96 17.80
C ARG A 338 11.30 22.78 17.63
N GLU A 339 11.63 23.58 18.63
CA GLU A 339 12.88 24.35 18.63
C GLU A 339 14.09 23.40 18.58
N LEU A 340 14.06 22.34 19.40
CA LEU A 340 15.08 21.30 19.39
C LEU A 340 15.07 20.48 18.10
N ARG A 341 13.92 20.30 17.49
CA ARG A 341 13.78 19.54 16.23
C ARG A 341 14.38 20.27 15.03
N THR A 342 14.37 21.58 14.98
CA THR A 342 15.03 22.34 13.90
C THR A 342 16.53 22.13 13.87
N ASP A 343 17.15 21.98 15.03
CA ASP A 343 18.59 21.73 15.15
C ASP A 343 18.96 20.24 14.94
N VAL A 344 17.96 19.37 14.97
CA VAL A 344 18.11 17.92 14.94
C VAL A 344 18.02 17.34 13.51
N TRP A 345 17.40 18.06 12.57
CA TRP A 345 17.32 17.60 11.18
C TRP A 345 18.59 17.79 10.38
N ASP A 346 19.58 18.57 10.90
CA ASP A 346 20.90 18.66 10.30
C ASP A 346 21.71 17.38 10.60
N GLU A 347 21.87 16.51 9.63
CA GLU A 347 22.80 15.38 9.66
C GLU A 347 24.22 15.86 10.06
N PRO A 348 24.93 15.20 10.95
CA PRO A 348 24.81 13.85 11.51
C PRO A 348 24.31 13.79 12.97
N HIS A 349 23.67 14.81 13.48
CA HIS A 349 23.44 15.02 14.92
C HIS A 349 22.11 14.48 15.44
N PHE A 350 21.23 14.02 14.58
CA PHE A 350 19.87 13.58 14.90
C PHE A 350 19.80 12.58 16.07
N LYS A 351 20.48 11.45 15.97
CA LYS A 351 20.36 10.34 16.95
C LYS A 351 20.87 10.68 18.36
N PRO A 352 22.05 11.25 18.53
CA PRO A 352 22.56 11.60 19.87
C PRO A 352 21.73 12.67 20.57
N VAL A 353 21.21 13.66 19.85
CA VAL A 353 20.46 14.78 20.44
C VAL A 353 19.10 14.31 20.96
N PHE A 354 18.36 13.49 20.23
CA PHE A 354 17.09 12.94 20.71
C PHE A 354 17.27 12.09 21.96
N LYS A 355 18.23 11.18 21.96
CA LYS A 355 18.51 10.37 23.14
C LYS A 355 18.86 11.24 24.35
N SER A 356 19.68 12.27 24.15
CA SER A 356 20.07 13.21 25.19
C SER A 356 18.86 13.97 25.73
N LEU A 357 17.94 14.43 24.86
CA LEU A 357 16.74 15.16 25.24
C LEU A 357 15.85 14.30 26.16
N PHE A 358 15.49 13.10 25.75
CA PHE A 358 14.67 12.21 26.57
C PHE A 358 15.33 11.88 27.90
N TRP A 359 16.65 11.64 27.92
CA TRP A 359 17.40 11.41 29.13
C TRP A 359 17.44 12.60 30.07
N GLN A 360 17.45 13.82 29.57
CA GLN A 360 17.38 15.05 30.36
C GLN A 360 16.01 15.28 30.99
N HIS A 361 14.94 14.85 30.31
CA HIS A 361 13.56 15.00 30.77
C HIS A 361 13.03 13.84 31.61
N ARG A 362 13.88 12.91 32.01
CA ARG A 362 13.48 11.85 32.93
C ARG A 362 13.09 12.40 34.28
N LEU A 363 12.06 11.83 34.87
CA LEU A 363 11.66 12.20 36.21
C LEU A 363 12.75 11.85 37.25
N PRO A 364 12.86 12.61 38.37
CA PRO A 364 13.83 12.34 39.43
C PRO A 364 13.71 10.91 39.96
N GLY A 365 14.86 10.23 40.13
CA GLY A 365 14.90 8.84 40.55
C GLY A 365 14.72 7.80 39.46
N ASN A 366 14.58 8.24 38.20
CA ASN A 366 14.41 7.40 37.02
C ASN A 366 13.27 6.36 37.16
N PRO A 367 12.04 6.75 37.53
CA PRO A 367 10.95 5.83 37.64
C PRO A 367 10.63 5.22 36.28
N VAL A 368 10.21 3.96 36.30
CA VAL A 368 9.78 3.22 35.10
C VAL A 368 8.31 2.82 35.25
N ASN A 369 7.60 2.80 34.11
CA ASN A 369 6.28 2.21 34.03
C ASN A 369 6.42 0.74 33.69
N THR A 370 5.97 -0.14 34.57
CA THR A 370 5.99 -1.60 34.42
C THR A 370 4.65 -2.17 33.93
N GLU A 371 3.63 -1.32 33.78
CA GLU A 371 2.27 -1.72 33.43
C GLU A 371 1.98 -1.59 31.93
N VAL A 372 2.94 -1.08 31.15
CA VAL A 372 2.76 -0.85 29.72
C VAL A 372 2.47 -2.16 28.99
N LYS A 373 1.39 -2.16 28.23
CA LYS A 373 0.93 -3.30 27.44
C LYS A 373 0.15 -2.83 26.22
N GLY A 374 0.18 -3.59 25.13
CA GLY A 374 -0.53 -3.25 23.90
C GLY A 374 0.09 -2.09 23.15
N GLY A 375 -0.72 -1.43 22.35
CA GLY A 375 -0.29 -0.33 21.48
C GLY A 375 0.16 -0.77 20.10
N HIS A 376 0.16 0.18 19.17
CA HIS A 376 0.62 -0.02 17.79
C HIS A 376 1.78 0.91 17.47
N SER A 377 2.78 0.41 16.76
CA SER A 377 3.90 1.23 16.30
C SER A 377 3.52 2.02 15.04
N ASP A 378 4.12 3.21 14.91
CA ASP A 378 4.13 3.98 13.67
C ASP A 378 5.52 3.91 13.06
N ALA A 379 5.63 3.39 11.86
CA ALA A 379 6.89 3.25 11.15
C ALA A 379 8.01 2.54 11.97
N MET A 380 7.64 1.68 12.91
CA MET A 380 8.55 0.96 13.83
C MET A 380 9.32 1.88 14.78
N ASP A 381 8.81 3.07 15.12
CA ASP A 381 9.52 4.04 15.95
C ASP A 381 8.80 4.42 17.24
N TRP A 382 7.53 4.79 17.23
CA TRP A 382 6.83 5.21 18.43
C TRP A 382 5.32 5.15 18.31
N ASP A 383 4.63 5.05 19.45
CA ASP A 383 3.19 5.17 19.53
C ASP A 383 2.80 6.49 20.21
N ARG A 384 1.97 7.27 19.56
CA ARG A 384 1.57 8.61 19.97
C ARG A 384 0.05 8.74 19.95
N HIS A 385 -0.51 9.14 21.06
CA HIS A 385 -1.93 9.34 21.22
C HIS A 385 -2.60 10.08 20.06
N LEU A 386 -2.04 11.23 19.71
CA LEU A 386 -2.63 12.10 18.71
C LEU A 386 -2.44 11.62 17.27
N ALA A 387 -1.51 10.72 17.05
CA ALA A 387 -1.28 10.14 15.74
C ALA A 387 -2.10 8.86 15.52
N HIS A 388 -2.21 8.01 16.55
CA HIS A 388 -2.75 6.65 16.43
C HIS A 388 -4.20 6.49 16.89
N VAL A 389 -4.76 7.42 17.64
CA VAL A 389 -6.15 7.34 18.11
C VAL A 389 -7.17 7.12 16.98
N SER A 390 -6.82 7.45 15.74
CA SER A 390 -7.71 7.21 14.60
C SER A 390 -7.91 5.73 14.27
N ASN A 391 -6.94 4.85 14.56
CA ASN A 391 -7.07 3.41 14.31
C ASN A 391 -8.20 2.79 15.14
N ILE A 392 -8.42 3.28 16.38
CA ILE A 392 -9.52 2.84 17.23
C ILE A 392 -10.87 3.11 16.54
N TYR A 393 -11.03 4.30 15.97
CA TYR A 393 -12.27 4.67 15.27
C TYR A 393 -12.40 3.95 13.94
N ASP A 394 -11.31 3.78 13.20
CA ASP A 394 -11.30 3.06 11.93
C ASP A 394 -11.74 1.59 12.11
N MET A 395 -11.44 0.99 13.27
CA MET A 395 -11.89 -0.36 13.61
C MET A 395 -13.31 -0.39 14.22
N LEU A 396 -13.63 0.50 15.14
CA LEU A 396 -14.90 0.42 15.89
C LEU A 396 -16.09 1.03 15.16
N LEU A 397 -15.90 2.09 14.35
CA LEU A 397 -17.02 2.71 13.63
C LEU A 397 -17.73 1.76 12.65
N PRO A 398 -17.04 0.96 11.83
CA PRO A 398 -17.72 -0.03 10.99
C PRO A 398 -18.56 -1.03 11.80
N TYR A 399 -18.07 -1.46 12.95
CA TYR A 399 -18.80 -2.34 13.86
C TYR A 399 -20.07 -1.66 14.40
N ILE A 400 -19.93 -0.43 14.90
CA ILE A 400 -21.04 0.35 15.48
C ILE A 400 -22.08 0.71 14.40
N LEU A 401 -21.64 1.23 13.26
CA LEU A 401 -22.53 1.64 12.16
C LEU A 401 -23.29 0.47 11.55
N THR A 402 -22.74 -0.73 11.60
CA THR A 402 -23.43 -1.95 11.19
C THR A 402 -24.34 -2.53 12.27
N GLY A 403 -24.42 -1.90 13.46
CA GLY A 403 -25.20 -2.40 14.59
C GLY A 403 -24.68 -3.72 15.14
N GLY A 404 -23.36 -3.90 15.18
CA GLY A 404 -22.70 -5.09 15.73
C GLY A 404 -22.71 -6.31 14.79
N ARG A 405 -22.86 -6.12 13.49
CA ARG A 405 -22.94 -7.23 12.52
C ARG A 405 -21.59 -7.82 12.09
N LEU A 406 -20.48 -7.19 12.43
CA LEU A 406 -19.14 -7.74 12.20
C LEU A 406 -18.81 -8.66 13.37
N THR A 407 -19.06 -9.96 13.22
CA THR A 407 -18.97 -10.95 14.30
C THR A 407 -17.80 -11.92 14.11
N ASP A 408 -16.89 -11.62 13.20
CA ASP A 408 -15.76 -12.49 12.88
C ASP A 408 -14.78 -12.57 14.05
N ASP A 409 -14.64 -13.77 14.59
CA ASP A 409 -13.75 -14.15 15.70
C ASP A 409 -12.73 -15.21 15.22
N ASN A 410 -12.24 -15.03 13.98
CA ASN A 410 -11.35 -15.96 13.30
C ASN A 410 -10.42 -15.28 12.28
N LEU A 411 -10.13 -14.00 12.48
CA LEU A 411 -9.26 -13.23 11.57
C LEU A 411 -7.79 -13.62 11.70
N GLY A 412 -7.43 -14.38 12.75
CA GLY A 412 -6.09 -14.91 12.98
C GLY A 412 -5.21 -13.96 13.79
N ILE A 413 -5.78 -13.25 14.74
CA ILE A 413 -5.06 -12.57 15.81
C ILE A 413 -4.98 -13.48 17.05
N ARG A 414 -4.21 -13.09 18.07
CA ARG A 414 -4.03 -13.92 19.26
C ARG A 414 -5.34 -14.21 20.02
N GLU A 415 -6.25 -13.26 20.02
CA GLU A 415 -7.54 -13.33 20.71
C GLU A 415 -8.61 -14.10 19.94
N SER A 416 -8.39 -14.46 18.68
CA SER A 416 -9.37 -15.18 17.87
C SER A 416 -9.90 -16.42 18.59
N GLY A 417 -11.20 -16.60 18.59
CA GLY A 417 -11.90 -17.70 19.24
C GLY A 417 -12.33 -17.45 20.69
N ASN A 418 -12.21 -16.23 21.21
CA ASN A 418 -12.60 -15.88 22.58
C ASN A 418 -14.07 -15.46 22.74
N GLY A 419 -14.83 -15.39 21.64
CA GLY A 419 -16.25 -14.96 21.62
C GLY A 419 -16.44 -13.45 21.49
N ILE A 420 -15.36 -12.69 21.31
CA ILE A 420 -15.38 -11.25 20.98
C ILE A 420 -14.93 -11.11 19.53
N PRO A 421 -15.62 -10.31 18.69
CA PRO A 421 -15.14 -10.03 17.33
C PRO A 421 -13.72 -9.47 17.34
N ASP A 422 -12.83 -10.04 16.50
CA ASP A 422 -11.41 -9.69 16.48
C ASP A 422 -11.15 -8.20 16.23
N ILE A 423 -12.03 -7.53 15.49
CA ILE A 423 -11.93 -6.08 15.27
C ILE A 423 -12.11 -5.27 16.57
N ILE A 424 -12.91 -5.79 17.52
CA ILE A 424 -13.05 -5.16 18.84
C ILE A 424 -11.81 -5.43 19.69
N ASP A 425 -11.30 -6.66 19.68
CA ASP A 425 -10.09 -7.01 20.45
C ASP A 425 -8.86 -6.26 19.93
N GLU A 426 -8.75 -6.05 18.61
CA GLU A 426 -7.66 -5.26 18.04
C GLU A 426 -7.76 -3.78 18.45
N ALA A 427 -8.95 -3.18 18.40
CA ALA A 427 -9.15 -1.82 18.91
C ALA A 427 -8.92 -1.71 20.42
N ARG A 428 -9.31 -2.74 21.17
CA ARG A 428 -9.08 -2.83 22.60
C ARG A 428 -7.60 -2.85 22.94
N ASN A 429 -6.76 -3.53 22.15
CA ASN A 429 -5.31 -3.52 22.33
C ASN A 429 -4.74 -2.10 22.40
N GLU A 430 -5.24 -1.19 21.56
CA GLU A 430 -4.83 0.20 21.56
C GLU A 430 -5.41 1.00 22.73
N VAL A 431 -6.69 0.81 23.05
CA VAL A 431 -7.32 1.49 24.20
C VAL A 431 -6.66 1.08 25.52
N ASP A 432 -6.40 -0.20 25.71
CA ASP A 432 -5.73 -0.73 26.92
C ASP A 432 -4.29 -0.22 27.04
N PHE A 433 -3.59 -0.02 25.90
CA PHE A 433 -2.29 0.62 25.88
C PHE A 433 -2.36 2.02 26.49
N PHE A 434 -3.24 2.89 25.98
CA PHE A 434 -3.37 4.25 26.50
C PHE A 434 -3.80 4.30 27.97
N LEU A 435 -4.57 3.33 28.43
CA LEU A 435 -4.89 3.19 29.85
C LEU A 435 -3.69 2.73 30.68
N SER A 436 -2.78 1.93 30.11
CA SER A 436 -1.60 1.41 30.81
C SER A 436 -0.47 2.43 30.98
N ILE A 437 -0.49 3.53 30.21
CA ILE A 437 0.51 4.60 30.32
C ILE A 437 0.03 5.82 31.12
N ARG A 438 -0.94 5.63 32.00
CA ARG A 438 -1.32 6.66 32.96
C ARG A 438 -0.21 6.92 33.97
N ASP A 439 -0.15 8.15 34.49
CA ASP A 439 0.65 8.51 35.67
C ASP A 439 -0.31 9.00 36.76
N GLY A 440 -0.61 8.13 37.71
CA GLY A 440 -1.66 8.36 38.70
C GLY A 440 -3.04 8.55 38.05
N GLU A 441 -3.66 9.73 38.26
CA GLU A 441 -4.93 10.10 37.61
C GLU A 441 -4.74 10.76 36.24
N ALA A 442 -3.51 11.08 35.83
CA ALA A 442 -3.19 11.80 34.62
C ALA A 442 -2.94 10.85 33.42
N TYR A 443 -3.03 11.39 32.21
CA TYR A 443 -2.99 10.65 30.95
C TYR A 443 -1.82 11.09 30.09
N SER A 444 -0.91 10.16 29.78
CA SER A 444 0.25 10.41 28.94
C SER A 444 -0.14 10.56 27.46
N GLN A 445 0.67 11.30 26.71
CA GLN A 445 0.51 11.43 25.25
C GLN A 445 0.93 10.19 24.45
N GLY A 446 1.66 9.27 25.04
CA GLY A 446 2.16 8.08 24.35
C GLY A 446 3.55 7.69 24.83
N ILE A 447 4.15 6.76 24.12
CA ILE A 447 5.54 6.35 24.34
C ILE A 447 6.36 6.59 23.08
N THR A 448 7.68 6.66 23.24
CA THR A 448 8.58 6.77 22.11
C THR A 448 9.90 6.07 22.39
N ASN A 449 10.53 5.62 21.33
CA ASN A 449 11.90 5.14 21.35
C ASN A 449 12.81 6.21 20.71
N PRO A 450 13.97 6.52 21.28
CA PRO A 450 14.88 7.50 20.71
C PRO A 450 15.70 6.93 19.55
N SER A 451 15.03 6.53 18.50
CA SER A 451 15.46 6.21 17.13
C SER A 451 16.61 5.23 16.87
N SER A 452 17.36 4.75 17.84
CA SER A 452 18.47 3.81 17.59
C SER A 452 18.82 2.89 18.74
N ASP A 453 18.09 3.00 19.84
CA ASP A 453 18.25 2.16 21.01
C ASP A 453 16.92 1.51 21.33
N TRP A 454 16.69 0.36 20.74
CA TRP A 454 15.45 -0.43 20.87
C TRP A 454 15.24 -1.01 22.27
N SER A 455 16.25 -0.88 23.13
CA SER A 455 16.19 -1.39 24.51
C SER A 455 15.46 -0.45 25.48
N VAL A 456 15.20 0.78 25.09
CA VAL A 456 14.70 1.82 25.99
C VAL A 456 13.57 2.59 25.32
N MET A 457 12.45 2.72 26.04
CA MET A 457 11.32 3.56 25.67
C MET A 457 11.12 4.66 26.70
N PHE A 458 10.49 5.74 26.28
CA PHE A 458 10.15 6.87 27.14
C PHE A 458 8.67 7.17 27.05
N GLN A 459 8.02 7.25 28.19
CA GLN A 459 6.64 7.71 28.29
C GLN A 459 6.62 9.23 28.30
N ALA A 460 5.86 9.82 27.39
CA ALA A 460 5.68 11.25 27.29
C ALA A 460 4.92 11.82 28.51
N GLY A 461 5.10 13.11 28.77
CA GLY A 461 4.36 13.82 29.81
C GLY A 461 2.84 13.78 29.62
N CYS A 462 2.11 13.92 30.71
CA CYS A 462 0.66 13.87 30.73
C CYS A 462 0.05 15.19 30.23
N THR A 463 -1.07 15.10 29.47
CA THR A 463 -1.78 16.27 28.95
C THR A 463 -3.29 16.14 29.09
N THR A 464 -3.97 17.30 29.16
CA THR A 464 -5.45 17.34 29.12
C THR A 464 -6.00 16.76 27.82
N MET A 465 -5.27 16.94 26.71
CA MET A 465 -5.67 16.40 25.41
C MET A 465 -5.66 14.86 25.40
N ALA A 466 -4.64 14.25 26.01
CA ALA A 466 -4.60 12.79 26.18
C ALA A 466 -5.76 12.29 27.05
N ALA A 467 -6.14 13.04 28.07
CA ALA A 467 -7.32 12.70 28.89
C ALA A 467 -8.62 12.77 28.07
N TRP A 468 -8.82 13.80 27.25
CA TRP A 468 -9.97 13.87 26.36
C TRP A 468 -10.01 12.73 25.33
N ALA A 469 -8.85 12.38 24.78
CA ALA A 469 -8.75 11.24 23.84
C ALA A 469 -9.12 9.91 24.54
N ASN A 470 -8.59 9.68 25.74
CA ASN A 470 -8.95 8.47 26.52
C ASN A 470 -10.45 8.42 26.83
N ALA A 471 -11.06 9.54 27.19
CA ALA A 471 -12.50 9.60 27.42
C ALA A 471 -13.30 9.16 26.18
N ALA A 472 -12.92 9.66 25.01
CA ALA A 472 -13.57 9.32 23.76
C ALA A 472 -13.31 7.85 23.34
N ASN A 473 -12.06 7.39 23.42
CA ASN A 473 -11.65 6.03 23.07
C ASN A 473 -12.39 4.98 23.90
N CYS A 474 -12.40 5.19 25.23
CA CYS A 474 -13.10 4.28 26.15
C CYS A 474 -14.64 4.32 25.93
N ALA A 475 -15.21 5.47 25.63
CA ALA A 475 -16.64 5.58 25.35
C ALA A 475 -17.05 4.82 24.09
N VAL A 476 -16.28 4.94 23.01
CA VAL A 476 -16.53 4.22 21.75
C VAL A 476 -16.36 2.72 21.91
N LEU A 477 -15.34 2.28 22.66
CA LEU A 477 -15.15 0.86 22.96
C LEU A 477 -16.25 0.31 23.87
N GLY A 478 -16.70 1.09 24.86
CA GLY A 478 -17.86 0.75 25.71
C GLY A 478 -19.14 0.57 24.90
N GLU A 479 -19.36 1.41 23.87
CA GLU A 479 -20.49 1.26 22.94
C GLU A 479 -20.37 0.00 22.07
N ALA A 480 -19.18 -0.33 21.61
CA ALA A 480 -18.94 -1.59 20.90
C ALA A 480 -19.28 -2.80 21.75
N PHE A 481 -18.86 -2.84 23.03
CA PHE A 481 -19.21 -3.91 23.95
C PHE A 481 -20.71 -3.93 24.32
N ARG A 482 -21.36 -2.77 24.34
CA ARG A 482 -22.83 -2.72 24.49
C ARG A 482 -23.53 -3.45 23.34
N LEU A 483 -23.11 -3.22 22.11
CA LEU A 483 -23.67 -3.89 20.92
C LEU A 483 -23.33 -5.38 20.89
N GLN A 484 -22.15 -5.76 21.39
CA GLN A 484 -21.70 -7.15 21.51
C GLN A 484 -22.43 -7.90 22.64
N GLY A 485 -23.06 -7.17 23.59
CA GLY A 485 -23.77 -7.76 24.71
C GLY A 485 -22.89 -8.12 25.92
N ASN A 486 -21.67 -7.59 26.00
CA ASN A 486 -20.78 -7.79 27.13
C ASN A 486 -20.91 -6.66 28.16
N ASP A 487 -21.86 -6.81 29.07
CA ASP A 487 -22.15 -5.79 30.08
C ASP A 487 -20.98 -5.49 31.03
N SER A 488 -20.15 -6.45 31.33
CA SER A 488 -18.99 -6.26 32.23
C SER A 488 -17.95 -5.33 31.56
N LEU A 489 -17.54 -5.63 30.34
CA LEU A 489 -16.59 -4.80 29.62
C LEU A 489 -17.18 -3.45 29.23
N ARG A 490 -18.47 -3.41 28.85
CA ARG A 490 -19.19 -2.16 28.63
C ARG A 490 -19.09 -1.25 29.87
N GLN A 491 -19.39 -1.77 31.06
CA GLN A 491 -19.35 -0.99 32.28
C GLN A 491 -17.94 -0.51 32.59
N TYR A 492 -16.93 -1.39 32.49
CA TYR A 492 -15.53 -1.05 32.72
C TYR A 492 -15.07 0.13 31.86
N TYR A 493 -15.25 0.05 30.54
CA TYR A 493 -14.81 1.13 29.65
C TYR A 493 -15.66 2.39 29.77
N THR A 494 -16.94 2.28 30.11
CA THR A 494 -17.77 3.45 30.43
C THR A 494 -17.24 4.17 31.68
N ASP A 495 -16.86 3.42 32.72
CA ASP A 495 -16.30 4.00 33.94
C ASP A 495 -14.95 4.68 33.68
N GLU A 496 -14.07 4.06 32.88
CA GLU A 496 -12.80 4.67 32.48
C GLU A 496 -13.03 5.95 31.63
N ALA A 497 -14.00 5.93 30.72
CA ALA A 497 -14.38 7.12 29.96
C ALA A 497 -14.83 8.26 30.87
N ILE A 498 -15.66 7.97 31.87
CA ILE A 498 -16.14 8.98 32.84
C ILE A 498 -15.00 9.50 33.71
N LYS A 499 -14.05 8.66 34.14
CA LYS A 499 -12.86 9.06 34.90
C LYS A 499 -12.02 10.04 34.10
N ALA A 500 -11.68 9.68 32.85
CA ALA A 500 -10.89 10.51 31.95
C ALA A 500 -11.58 11.86 31.64
N PHE A 501 -12.89 11.82 31.36
CA PHE A 501 -13.69 13.02 31.12
C PHE A 501 -13.69 13.96 32.31
N ARG A 502 -13.90 13.41 33.54
CA ARG A 502 -13.89 14.22 34.77
C ARG A 502 -12.52 14.81 35.07
N PHE A 503 -11.46 14.04 34.84
CA PHE A 503 -10.09 14.53 34.98
C PHE A 503 -9.84 15.69 34.02
N ALA A 504 -10.09 15.50 32.72
CA ALA A 504 -9.89 16.54 31.71
C ALA A 504 -10.70 17.81 32.00
N GLY A 505 -11.95 17.67 32.46
CA GLY A 505 -12.83 18.80 32.79
C GLY A 505 -12.41 19.61 34.03
N LYS A 506 -11.61 19.01 34.95
CA LYS A 506 -11.05 19.70 36.12
C LYS A 506 -9.76 20.48 35.80
N GLN A 507 -9.06 20.11 34.76
CA GLN A 507 -7.79 20.71 34.36
C GLN A 507 -8.08 21.98 33.55
N GLN A 508 -7.99 23.15 34.16
CA GLN A 508 -7.98 24.42 33.43
C GLN A 508 -6.60 24.60 32.82
N ASN A 509 -6.50 24.55 31.50
CA ASN A 509 -5.36 24.98 30.68
C ASN A 509 -4.02 24.26 30.87
N LEU A 510 -4.00 22.92 30.85
CA LEU A 510 -2.77 22.23 30.52
C LEU A 510 -2.53 22.31 29.00
N GLN A 511 -1.89 23.41 28.58
CA GLN A 511 -1.03 23.51 27.39
C GLN A 511 -1.64 23.18 26.02
N LEU A 512 -2.89 23.53 25.74
CA LEU A 512 -3.39 23.52 24.35
C LEU A 512 -2.63 24.54 23.45
N ASP A 513 -2.13 25.64 24.05
CA ASP A 513 -1.42 26.68 23.30
C ASP A 513 0.01 26.28 22.92
N ASP A 514 0.63 25.32 23.62
CA ASP A 514 1.97 24.82 23.31
C ASP A 514 1.98 23.66 22.30
N LEU A 515 0.83 23.00 22.07
CA LEU A 515 0.68 21.96 21.07
C LEU A 515 0.30 22.58 19.72
N GLN A 516 1.18 23.41 19.17
CA GLN A 516 1.01 23.83 17.77
C GLN A 516 1.47 22.69 16.87
N ASP A 517 0.52 22.12 16.27
CA ASP A 517 0.41 21.71 14.91
C ASP A 517 1.55 21.00 14.20
N ILE A 518 1.26 19.77 13.94
CA ILE A 518 1.76 19.12 12.74
C ILE A 518 0.53 18.91 11.86
N GLY A 519 0.49 19.56 10.71
CA GLY A 519 -0.62 19.67 9.76
C GLY A 519 -1.76 18.64 9.81
N SER A 520 -1.47 17.33 9.81
CA SER A 520 -2.48 16.27 9.92
C SER A 520 -3.14 16.17 11.30
N MET A 521 -2.52 16.70 12.35
CA MET A 521 -3.10 16.70 13.70
C MET A 521 -4.07 17.84 13.95
N GLN A 522 -3.97 18.99 13.23
CA GLN A 522 -4.96 20.06 13.34
C GLN A 522 -6.36 19.61 12.97
N MET A 523 -6.51 18.74 11.98
CA MET A 523 -7.82 18.21 11.59
C MET A 523 -8.35 17.17 12.57
N ARG A 524 -7.48 16.42 13.24
CA ARG A 524 -7.84 15.35 14.18
C ARG A 524 -8.03 15.87 15.61
N GLY A 525 -7.36 16.94 16.00
CA GLY A 525 -7.47 17.58 17.33
C GLY A 525 -8.69 18.48 17.50
N ARG A 526 -9.53 18.64 16.51
CA ARG A 526 -10.84 19.27 16.69
C ARG A 526 -11.86 18.26 17.26
N LEU A 527 -11.60 17.78 18.46
CA LEU A 527 -12.73 17.36 19.30
C LEU A 527 -13.67 18.56 19.41
N PRO A 528 -15.00 18.38 19.27
CA PRO A 528 -15.93 19.48 19.41
C PRO A 528 -15.65 20.18 20.73
N SER A 529 -15.43 21.51 20.67
CA SER A 529 -15.40 22.31 21.89
C SER A 529 -16.57 21.87 22.76
N ALA A 530 -16.36 21.74 24.06
CA ALA A 530 -17.28 21.21 25.07
C ALA A 530 -18.71 21.84 25.10
N GLY A 531 -19.06 22.60 24.09
CA GLY A 531 -20.36 23.26 23.93
C GLY A 531 -21.37 22.58 23.02
N ARG A 532 -21.02 21.49 22.31
CA ARG A 532 -22.03 20.73 21.56
C ARG A 532 -22.40 19.47 22.32
N ARG A 533 -23.55 19.52 22.98
CA ARG A 533 -24.21 18.33 23.53
C ARG A 533 -24.44 17.35 22.38
N LEU A 534 -23.79 16.21 22.44
CA LEU A 534 -24.21 15.05 21.67
C LEU A 534 -25.60 14.64 22.20
N PRO A 535 -26.58 14.43 21.34
CA PRO A 535 -27.82 13.80 21.79
C PRO A 535 -27.48 12.38 22.24
N LEU A 536 -27.78 12.11 23.51
CA LEU A 536 -27.78 10.77 24.09
C LEU A 536 -28.88 9.91 23.46
#